data_a61e071adf16516c1e21433c11482679
#
_entry.id   a61e071adf16516c1e21433c11482679
#
_cell.length_a   1.000
_cell.length_b   1.000
_cell.length_c   1.000
_cell.angle_alpha   90.00
_cell.angle_beta   90.00
_cell.angle_gamma   90.00
#
_symmetry.space_group_name_H-M   'P 1'
#
loop_
_entity.id
_entity.type
_entity.pdbx_description
1 polymer ?
#
loop_
_entity_poly.entity_id
_entity_poly.type
_entity_poly.pdbx_seq_one_letter_code
_entity_poly.pdbx_strand_id
1 'polypeptide(L)'
;ALCFTRHATSKLKKVDDLFQLQTKGFRGEALASIASIAHVTLKTKYKGQEDTGTLIEMNGGTPMRNEECICEQGTSIEVKNIFFNVPARRTFLKSDNAEFSHIRNEFERICLAHAETSFVLTHNGNEIYNLNAGNLRKRITDILGKKSNENLVPIEEKTDIVTIHGFVGKPESAKKS
;
A
#
# COMPACT_ATOMS: atom_id res chain seq x y z
N ALA A 1 15.74 -12.11 -6.35
CA ALA A 1 16.07 -10.69 -6.09
C ALA A 1 15.62 -9.71 -7.19
N LEU A 2 14.97 -10.18 -8.28
CA LEU A 2 14.50 -9.30 -9.38
C LEU A 2 13.58 -8.16 -8.92
N CYS A 3 12.83 -8.33 -7.84
CA CYS A 3 11.93 -7.29 -7.30
C CYS A 3 12.67 -6.00 -6.86
N PHE A 4 13.97 -6.05 -6.61
CA PHE A 4 14.83 -4.91 -6.29
C PHE A 4 15.63 -4.37 -7.49
N THR A 5 15.44 -4.94 -8.67
CA THR A 5 16.07 -4.46 -9.91
C THR A 5 15.18 -3.41 -10.55
N ARG A 6 15.75 -2.26 -10.91
CA ARG A 6 15.00 -1.20 -11.62
C ARG A 6 14.46 -1.71 -12.95
N HIS A 7 13.26 -1.29 -13.28
CA HIS A 7 12.54 -1.66 -14.51
C HIS A 7 12.21 -3.15 -14.65
N ALA A 8 12.47 -3.97 -13.61
CA ALA A 8 12.06 -5.36 -13.59
C ALA A 8 10.56 -5.45 -13.25
N THR A 9 9.74 -5.65 -14.26
CA THR A 9 8.29 -5.81 -14.11
C THR A 9 7.79 -6.99 -14.93
N SER A 10 6.82 -7.71 -14.37
CA SER A 10 6.06 -8.75 -15.07
C SER A 10 4.79 -8.19 -15.74
N LYS A 11 4.49 -6.90 -15.56
CA LYS A 11 3.21 -6.30 -15.91
C LYS A 11 3.19 -5.64 -17.28
N LEU A 12 4.35 -5.21 -17.78
CA LEU A 12 4.48 -4.52 -19.06
C LEU A 12 5.55 -5.22 -19.92
N LYS A 13 5.14 -5.65 -21.11
CA LYS A 13 6.03 -6.16 -22.17
C LYS A 13 5.88 -5.34 -23.46
N LYS A 14 4.70 -4.79 -23.70
CA LYS A 14 4.34 -4.00 -24.88
C LYS A 14 3.61 -2.72 -24.46
N VAL A 15 3.55 -1.73 -25.35
CA VAL A 15 2.85 -0.45 -25.09
C VAL A 15 1.36 -0.68 -24.86
N ASP A 16 0.76 -1.62 -25.56
CA ASP A 16 -0.67 -1.95 -25.44
C ASP A 16 -1.05 -2.51 -24.07
N ASP A 17 -0.10 -3.12 -23.35
CA ASP A 17 -0.33 -3.62 -21.98
C ASP A 17 -0.71 -2.50 -21.00
N LEU A 18 -0.35 -1.23 -21.30
CA LEU A 18 -0.73 -0.06 -20.49
C LEU A 18 -2.24 0.12 -20.37
N PHE A 19 -2.99 -0.21 -21.42
CA PHE A 19 -4.45 -0.08 -21.44
C PHE A 19 -5.17 -1.24 -20.74
N GLN A 20 -4.45 -2.31 -20.39
CA GLN A 20 -4.99 -3.50 -19.74
C GLN A 20 -4.51 -3.65 -18.28
N LEU A 21 -3.84 -2.64 -17.74
CA LEU A 21 -3.32 -2.68 -16.37
C LEU A 21 -4.43 -2.72 -15.34
N GLN A 22 -4.44 -3.78 -14.52
CA GLN A 22 -5.34 -3.94 -13.37
C GLN A 22 -4.60 -3.82 -12.03
N THR A 23 -3.29 -3.55 -12.05
CA THR A 23 -2.45 -3.45 -10.85
C THR A 23 -1.97 -2.03 -10.64
N LYS A 24 -1.87 -1.57 -9.38
CA LYS A 24 -1.36 -0.24 -9.03
C LYS A 24 0.12 -0.07 -9.39
N GLY A 25 0.93 -1.12 -9.23
CA GLY A 25 2.34 -1.12 -9.58
C GLY A 25 2.58 -1.79 -10.93
N PHE A 26 3.28 -1.11 -11.84
CA PHE A 26 3.57 -1.62 -13.19
C PHE A 26 4.99 -1.30 -13.71
N ARG A 27 5.68 -0.30 -13.13
CA ARG A 27 7.01 0.13 -13.62
C ARG A 27 8.18 -0.69 -13.10
N GLY A 28 8.01 -1.45 -12.00
CA GLY A 28 9.10 -2.20 -11.39
C GLY A 28 10.17 -1.32 -10.73
N GLU A 29 9.80 -0.16 -10.20
CA GLU A 29 10.75 0.81 -9.63
C GLU A 29 10.56 1.09 -8.15
N ALA A 30 9.35 0.91 -7.59
CA ALA A 30 9.03 1.35 -6.24
C ALA A 30 9.93 0.69 -5.19
N LEU A 31 10.05 -0.63 -5.22
CA LEU A 31 10.84 -1.38 -4.23
C LEU A 31 12.34 -1.10 -4.37
N ALA A 32 12.83 -0.99 -5.61
CA ALA A 32 14.22 -0.62 -5.91
C ALA A 32 14.55 0.79 -5.38
N SER A 33 13.62 1.75 -5.55
CA SER A 33 13.78 3.11 -5.05
C SER A 33 13.78 3.17 -3.53
N ILE A 34 12.89 2.42 -2.86
CA ILE A 34 12.88 2.31 -1.39
C ILE A 34 14.19 1.70 -0.89
N ALA A 35 14.63 0.58 -1.48
CA ALA A 35 15.85 -0.10 -1.07
C ALA A 35 17.10 0.75 -1.25
N SER A 36 17.13 1.66 -2.22
CA SER A 36 18.28 2.55 -2.45
C SER A 36 18.52 3.57 -1.34
N ILE A 37 17.52 3.82 -0.49
CA ILE A 37 17.58 4.87 0.56
C ILE A 37 17.27 4.35 1.97
N ALA A 38 17.14 3.04 2.12
CA ALA A 38 16.74 2.41 3.38
C ALA A 38 17.44 1.05 3.57
N HIS A 39 17.33 0.50 4.78
CA HIS A 39 17.57 -0.91 5.03
C HIS A 39 16.25 -1.65 4.82
N VAL A 40 16.24 -2.64 3.93
CA VAL A 40 15.04 -3.42 3.61
C VAL A 40 15.28 -4.89 3.88
N THR A 41 14.39 -5.50 4.66
CA THR A 41 14.33 -6.95 4.84
C THR A 41 13.02 -7.45 4.25
N LEU A 42 13.09 -8.38 3.32
CA LEU A 42 11.95 -9.05 2.71
C LEU A 42 11.99 -10.53 3.05
N LYS A 43 10.89 -11.07 3.59
CA LYS A 43 10.67 -12.51 3.75
C LYS A 43 9.43 -12.90 2.97
N THR A 44 9.52 -13.94 2.17
CA THR A 44 8.38 -14.38 1.37
C THR A 44 8.36 -15.89 1.21
N LYS A 45 7.16 -16.46 1.30
CA LYS A 45 6.89 -17.87 1.05
C LYS A 45 5.65 -18.01 0.18
N TYR A 46 5.79 -18.71 -0.94
CA TYR A 46 4.70 -18.93 -1.86
C TYR A 46 3.75 -20.03 -1.37
N LYS A 47 2.48 -19.91 -1.72
CA LYS A 47 1.46 -20.94 -1.43
C LYS A 47 1.77 -22.23 -2.19
N GLY A 48 2.04 -23.33 -1.46
CA GLY A 48 2.45 -24.62 -2.04
C GLY A 48 3.95 -24.89 -1.98
N GLN A 49 4.74 -23.98 -1.42
CA GLN A 49 6.12 -24.23 -1.05
C GLN A 49 6.15 -24.82 0.37
N GLU A 50 6.56 -26.07 0.51
CA GLU A 50 6.30 -26.82 1.75
C GLU A 50 7.22 -26.44 2.91
N ASP A 51 8.51 -26.22 2.71
CA ASP A 51 9.46 -26.12 3.82
C ASP A 51 10.01 -24.73 4.11
N THR A 52 10.55 -24.03 3.12
CA THR A 52 11.27 -22.78 3.32
C THR A 52 10.74 -21.66 2.45
N GLY A 53 10.88 -20.44 2.93
CA GLY A 53 10.71 -19.21 2.15
C GLY A 53 12.07 -18.62 1.77
N THR A 54 12.04 -17.39 1.28
CA THR A 54 13.24 -16.64 0.88
C THR A 54 13.37 -15.39 1.74
N LEU A 55 14.57 -15.16 2.28
CA LEU A 55 15.01 -13.93 2.93
C LEU A 55 15.88 -13.13 1.98
N ILE A 56 15.57 -11.85 1.81
CA ILE A 56 16.41 -10.90 1.09
C ILE A 56 16.64 -9.69 1.99
N GLU A 57 17.89 -9.30 2.15
CA GLU A 57 18.27 -8.06 2.85
C GLU A 57 19.01 -7.13 1.90
N MET A 58 18.59 -5.87 1.90
CA MET A 58 19.18 -4.80 1.10
C MET A 58 19.61 -3.65 2.02
N ASN A 59 20.76 -3.06 1.72
CA ASN A 59 21.28 -1.89 2.42
C ASN A 59 21.68 -0.82 1.40
N GLY A 60 20.92 0.26 1.31
CA GLY A 60 21.19 1.37 0.39
C GLY A 60 21.31 0.92 -1.08
N GLY A 61 20.51 -0.06 -1.50
CA GLY A 61 20.52 -0.63 -2.84
C GLY A 61 21.52 -1.78 -3.03
N THR A 62 22.36 -2.08 -2.05
CA THR A 62 23.32 -3.19 -2.10
C THR A 62 22.69 -4.45 -1.49
N PRO A 63 22.69 -5.60 -2.20
CA PRO A 63 22.26 -6.86 -1.63
C PRO A 63 23.24 -7.32 -0.53
N MET A 64 22.71 -7.65 0.66
CA MET A 64 23.50 -8.15 1.79
C MET A 64 23.29 -9.64 1.99
N ARG A 65 22.05 -10.12 1.86
CA ARG A 65 21.68 -11.53 2.04
C ARG A 65 20.61 -11.92 1.03
N ASN A 66 20.68 -13.16 0.56
CA ASN A 66 19.65 -13.80 -0.25
C ASN A 66 19.75 -15.31 0.01
N GLU A 67 18.94 -15.80 0.94
CA GLU A 67 19.02 -17.17 1.45
C GLU A 67 17.64 -17.74 1.78
N GLU A 68 17.59 -19.02 1.98
CA GLU A 68 16.38 -19.68 2.49
C GLU A 68 16.15 -19.35 3.96
N CYS A 69 14.88 -19.23 4.34
CA CYS A 69 14.49 -18.99 5.74
C CYS A 69 13.18 -19.69 6.09
N ILE A 70 12.98 -19.96 7.36
CA ILE A 70 11.68 -20.39 7.88
C ILE A 70 10.83 -19.13 8.08
N CYS A 71 9.68 -19.06 7.38
CA CYS A 71 8.72 -17.98 7.53
C CYS A 71 7.30 -18.47 7.20
N GLU A 72 6.30 -17.70 7.64
CA GLU A 72 4.90 -17.96 7.29
C GLU A 72 4.64 -17.72 5.80
N GLN A 73 3.58 -18.35 5.29
CA GLN A 73 3.12 -18.09 3.93
C GLN A 73 2.70 -16.63 3.76
N GLY A 74 3.13 -16.01 2.68
CA GLY A 74 2.87 -14.60 2.37
C GLY A 74 4.15 -13.82 2.18
N THR A 75 4.06 -12.49 2.32
CA THR A 75 5.22 -11.60 2.17
C THR A 75 5.25 -10.60 3.32
N SER A 76 6.39 -10.51 3.99
CA SER A 76 6.71 -9.51 5.00
C SER A 76 7.81 -8.60 4.45
N ILE A 77 7.58 -7.29 4.50
CA ILE A 77 8.56 -6.28 4.08
C ILE A 77 8.79 -5.34 5.26
N GLU A 78 10.03 -5.22 5.68
CA GLU A 78 10.48 -4.33 6.72
C GLU A 78 11.37 -3.25 6.12
N VAL A 79 11.07 -1.98 6.37
CA VAL A 79 11.85 -0.83 5.91
C VAL A 79 12.31 -0.05 7.12
N LYS A 80 13.63 0.07 7.29
CA LYS A 80 14.26 0.76 8.42
C LYS A 80 15.20 1.85 7.94
N ASN A 81 15.43 2.83 8.81
CA ASN A 81 16.44 3.88 8.62
C ASN A 81 16.31 4.59 7.27
N ILE A 82 15.09 4.97 6.90
CA ILE A 82 14.85 5.71 5.65
C ILE A 82 15.73 6.96 5.59
N PHE A 83 16.33 7.21 4.41
CA PHE A 83 17.28 8.32 4.14
C PHE A 83 18.59 8.26 4.95
N PHE A 84 18.99 7.09 5.48
CA PHE A 84 20.23 6.96 6.24
C PHE A 84 21.47 7.40 5.43
N ASN A 85 21.45 7.15 4.12
CA ASN A 85 22.52 7.51 3.16
C ASN A 85 22.24 8.79 2.35
N VAL A 86 21.16 9.52 2.67
CA VAL A 86 20.75 10.77 2.01
C VAL A 86 20.41 11.83 3.07
N PRO A 87 21.42 12.36 3.81
CA PRO A 87 21.19 13.26 4.95
C PRO A 87 20.32 14.48 4.60
N ALA A 88 20.51 15.06 3.41
CA ALA A 88 19.72 16.20 2.95
C ALA A 88 18.21 15.89 2.90
N ARG A 89 17.82 14.68 2.50
CA ARG A 89 16.39 14.27 2.50
C ARG A 89 15.89 14.01 3.90
N ARG A 90 16.73 13.49 4.78
CA ARG A 90 16.35 13.23 6.17
C ARG A 90 15.94 14.50 6.93
N THR A 91 16.57 15.64 6.63
CA THR A 91 16.24 16.92 7.26
C THR A 91 14.87 17.47 6.85
N PHE A 92 14.30 16.99 5.75
CA PHE A 92 12.93 17.35 5.31
C PHE A 92 11.82 16.54 5.98
N LEU A 93 12.14 15.47 6.69
CA LEU A 93 11.14 14.74 7.48
C LEU A 93 10.56 15.66 8.56
N LYS A 94 9.25 15.65 8.65
CA LYS A 94 8.52 16.41 9.66
C LYS A 94 8.50 15.65 10.99
N SER A 95 7.71 16.12 11.94
CA SER A 95 7.48 15.37 13.19
C SER A 95 6.81 14.03 12.92
N ASP A 96 7.05 13.04 13.78
CA ASP A 96 6.45 11.70 13.67
C ASP A 96 4.93 11.74 13.51
N ASN A 97 4.25 12.65 14.22
CA ASN A 97 2.81 12.82 14.11
C ASN A 97 2.38 13.33 12.73
N ALA A 98 3.15 14.23 12.12
CA ALA A 98 2.86 14.74 10.80
C ALA A 98 3.09 13.66 9.73
N GLU A 99 4.21 12.94 9.81
CA GLU A 99 4.50 11.82 8.90
C GLU A 99 3.46 10.70 9.06
N PHE A 100 3.09 10.35 10.29
CA PHE A 100 2.04 9.38 10.52
C PHE A 100 0.69 9.80 9.95
N SER A 101 0.35 11.10 10.02
CA SER A 101 -0.87 11.61 9.39
C SER A 101 -0.86 11.41 7.86
N HIS A 102 0.28 11.62 7.20
CA HIS A 102 0.43 11.33 5.77
C HIS A 102 0.27 9.84 5.47
N ILE A 103 0.93 8.98 6.26
CA ILE A 103 0.83 7.51 6.12
C ILE A 103 -0.62 7.07 6.28
N ARG A 104 -1.33 7.57 7.30
CA ARG A 104 -2.73 7.25 7.54
C ARG A 104 -3.61 7.65 6.36
N ASN A 105 -3.43 8.84 5.81
CA ASN A 105 -4.21 9.30 4.66
C ASN A 105 -4.01 8.41 3.43
N GLU A 106 -2.77 7.98 3.14
CA GLU A 106 -2.51 7.05 2.04
C GLU A 106 -3.09 5.65 2.32
N PHE A 107 -3.00 5.17 3.56
CA PHE A 107 -3.63 3.93 3.99
C PHE A 107 -5.15 3.96 3.78
N GLU A 108 -5.82 5.02 4.23
CA GLU A 108 -7.28 5.21 4.07
C GLU A 108 -7.69 5.21 2.59
N ARG A 109 -6.93 5.89 1.71
CA ARG A 109 -7.16 5.88 0.26
C ARG A 109 -7.09 4.48 -0.35
N ILE A 110 -6.08 3.71 0.03
CA ILE A 110 -5.92 2.32 -0.43
C ILE A 110 -7.08 1.46 0.08
N CYS A 111 -7.45 1.58 1.36
CA CYS A 111 -8.52 0.81 1.96
C CYS A 111 -9.89 1.11 1.32
N LEU A 112 -10.16 2.37 0.96
CA LEU A 112 -11.37 2.76 0.25
C LEU A 112 -11.44 2.18 -1.16
N ALA A 113 -10.31 2.11 -1.85
CA ALA A 113 -10.23 1.53 -3.19
C ALA A 113 -10.33 0.00 -3.22
N HIS A 114 -10.13 -0.67 -2.08
CA HIS A 114 -10.11 -2.15 -1.94
C HIS A 114 -10.94 -2.61 -0.76
N ALA A 115 -12.25 -2.35 -0.83
CA ALA A 115 -13.17 -2.73 0.24
C ALA A 115 -13.22 -4.26 0.47
N GLU A 116 -12.95 -5.04 -0.56
CA GLU A 116 -12.93 -6.51 -0.56
C GLU A 116 -11.72 -7.13 0.14
N THR A 117 -10.74 -6.32 0.53
CA THR A 117 -9.52 -6.78 1.21
C THR A 117 -9.54 -6.35 2.68
N SER A 118 -9.09 -7.21 3.57
CA SER A 118 -8.89 -6.85 4.98
C SER A 118 -7.58 -6.10 5.18
N PHE A 119 -7.61 -5.07 6.05
CA PHE A 119 -6.44 -4.25 6.37
C PHE A 119 -6.33 -4.03 7.87
N VAL A 120 -5.11 -4.05 8.37
CA VAL A 120 -4.78 -3.65 9.74
C VAL A 120 -3.68 -2.59 9.69
N LEU A 121 -3.84 -1.52 10.43
CA LEU A 121 -2.82 -0.49 10.65
C LEU A 121 -2.52 -0.39 12.13
N THR A 122 -1.25 -0.58 12.48
CA THR A 122 -0.75 -0.34 13.83
C THR A 122 0.26 0.79 13.85
N HIS A 123 0.29 1.56 14.94
CA HIS A 123 1.25 2.63 15.17
C HIS A 123 1.78 2.53 16.59
N ASN A 124 3.09 2.37 16.75
CA ASN A 124 3.75 2.24 18.05
C ASN A 124 3.08 1.20 18.97
N GLY A 125 2.73 0.04 18.41
CA GLY A 125 2.07 -1.05 19.11
C GLY A 125 0.57 -0.90 19.34
N ASN A 126 -0.03 0.24 19.00
CA ASN A 126 -1.47 0.46 19.10
C ASN A 126 -2.16 0.17 17.75
N GLU A 127 -3.26 -0.56 17.80
CA GLU A 127 -4.12 -0.77 16.62
C GLU A 127 -4.91 0.51 16.32
N ILE A 128 -4.70 1.08 15.13
CA ILE A 128 -5.39 2.28 14.66
C ILE A 128 -6.61 1.92 13.82
N TYR A 129 -6.44 0.92 12.94
CA TYR A 129 -7.50 0.37 12.12
C TYR A 129 -7.43 -1.15 12.09
N ASN A 130 -8.63 -1.76 12.11
CA ASN A 130 -8.84 -3.18 11.85
C ASN A 130 -10.07 -3.30 10.94
N LEU A 131 -9.84 -3.34 9.64
CA LEU A 131 -10.84 -3.23 8.60
C LEU A 131 -11.04 -4.59 7.94
N ASN A 132 -12.14 -5.25 8.23
CA ASN A 132 -12.47 -6.52 7.58
C ASN A 132 -12.92 -6.30 6.12
N ALA A 133 -12.71 -7.30 5.28
CA ALA A 133 -13.28 -7.35 3.93
C ALA A 133 -14.79 -7.15 3.96
N GLY A 134 -15.33 -6.41 2.99
CA GLY A 134 -16.76 -6.11 2.93
C GLY A 134 -17.12 -5.26 1.72
N ASN A 135 -18.26 -4.60 1.79
CA ASN A 135 -18.69 -3.68 0.73
C ASN A 135 -18.16 -2.26 0.97
N LEU A 136 -18.17 -1.45 -0.09
CA LEU A 136 -17.64 -0.07 -0.05
C LEU A 136 -18.35 0.80 0.99
N ARG A 137 -19.68 0.68 1.14
CA ARG A 137 -20.44 1.49 2.11
C ARG A 137 -19.98 1.21 3.55
N LYS A 138 -19.81 -0.05 3.90
CA LYS A 138 -19.27 -0.45 5.21
C LYS A 138 -17.85 0.08 5.38
N ARG A 139 -16.98 -0.07 4.38
CA ARG A 139 -15.60 0.43 4.42
C ARG A 139 -15.54 1.93 4.65
N ILE A 140 -16.39 2.73 3.98
CA ILE A 140 -16.49 4.18 4.19
C ILE A 140 -16.88 4.48 5.64
N THR A 141 -17.87 3.77 6.19
CA THR A 141 -18.31 4.00 7.57
C THR A 141 -17.30 3.57 8.61
N ASP A 142 -16.53 2.52 8.36
CA ASP A 142 -15.46 2.05 9.24
C ASP A 142 -14.30 3.08 9.31
N ILE A 143 -14.02 3.78 8.20
CA ILE A 143 -12.95 4.81 8.12
C ILE A 143 -13.45 6.18 8.60
N LEU A 144 -14.58 6.66 8.09
CA LEU A 144 -15.08 8.01 8.36
C LEU A 144 -15.98 8.12 9.60
N GLY A 145 -16.27 6.98 10.23
CA GLY A 145 -17.12 6.86 11.40
C GLY A 145 -18.60 6.61 11.07
N LYS A 146 -19.31 6.00 12.01
CA LYS A 146 -20.70 5.54 11.82
C LYS A 146 -21.69 6.66 11.40
N LYS A 147 -21.48 7.88 11.85
CA LYS A 147 -22.32 9.04 11.48
C LYS A 147 -22.27 9.37 9.99
N SER A 148 -21.22 8.97 9.28
CA SER A 148 -21.11 9.20 7.84
C SER A 148 -22.16 8.40 7.05
N ASN A 149 -22.64 7.28 7.58
CA ASN A 149 -23.58 6.39 6.89
C ASN A 149 -24.90 7.08 6.50
N GLU A 150 -25.40 7.97 7.34
CA GLU A 150 -26.66 8.71 7.11
C GLU A 150 -26.51 9.78 6.02
N ASN A 151 -25.28 10.18 5.75
CA ASN A 151 -24.95 11.22 4.78
C ASN A 151 -24.49 10.66 3.43
N LEU A 152 -24.40 9.33 3.27
CA LEU A 152 -23.96 8.70 2.03
C LEU A 152 -25.11 8.53 1.04
N VAL A 153 -24.99 9.19 -0.11
CA VAL A 153 -25.88 9.03 -1.26
C VAL A 153 -25.15 8.17 -2.29
N PRO A 154 -25.74 7.04 -2.73
CA PRO A 154 -25.14 6.23 -3.77
C PRO A 154 -25.18 6.96 -5.11
N ILE A 155 -24.13 6.83 -5.89
CA ILE A 155 -24.06 7.27 -7.28
C ILE A 155 -23.71 6.07 -8.17
N GLU A 156 -24.39 5.97 -9.28
CA GLU A 156 -24.11 5.00 -10.33
C GLU A 156 -24.38 5.67 -11.67
N GLU A 157 -23.38 5.72 -12.52
CA GLU A 157 -23.46 6.26 -13.86
C GLU A 157 -22.65 5.38 -14.81
N LYS A 158 -23.27 4.99 -15.90
CA LYS A 158 -22.63 4.17 -16.92
C LYS A 158 -22.74 4.86 -18.28
N THR A 159 -21.59 5.16 -18.86
CA THR A 159 -21.47 5.65 -20.24
C THR A 159 -20.75 4.61 -21.09
N ASP A 160 -20.66 4.85 -22.40
CA ASP A 160 -19.91 3.99 -23.31
C ASP A 160 -18.40 3.96 -23.04
N ILE A 161 -17.89 4.97 -22.33
CA ILE A 161 -16.46 5.17 -22.09
C ILE A 161 -16.09 4.84 -20.65
N VAL A 162 -16.93 5.17 -19.67
CA VAL A 162 -16.62 5.06 -18.25
C VAL A 162 -17.82 4.60 -17.44
N THR A 163 -17.57 3.78 -16.43
CA THR A 163 -18.55 3.43 -15.39
C THR A 163 -18.09 4.05 -14.07
N ILE A 164 -18.98 4.86 -13.48
CA ILE A 164 -18.77 5.50 -12.17
C ILE A 164 -19.74 4.87 -11.20
N HIS A 165 -19.24 4.35 -10.08
CA HIS A 165 -20.06 3.88 -8.98
C HIS A 165 -19.40 4.25 -7.66
N GLY A 166 -20.22 4.55 -6.64
CA GLY A 166 -19.70 4.91 -5.33
C GLY A 166 -20.71 5.68 -4.49
N PHE A 167 -20.19 6.57 -3.65
CA PHE A 167 -20.99 7.38 -2.75
C PHE A 167 -20.49 8.80 -2.71
N VAL A 168 -21.40 9.75 -2.57
CA VAL A 168 -21.13 11.16 -2.25
C VAL A 168 -21.78 11.52 -0.93
N GLY A 169 -21.20 12.49 -0.23
CA GLY A 169 -21.81 13.05 0.97
C GLY A 169 -22.92 14.03 0.60
N LYS A 170 -23.99 14.05 1.40
CA LYS A 170 -25.02 15.08 1.27
C LYS A 170 -24.41 16.48 1.45
N PRO A 171 -24.89 17.52 0.73
CA PRO A 171 -24.33 18.88 0.80
C PRO A 171 -24.27 19.45 2.22
N GLU A 172 -25.29 19.18 3.04
CA GLU A 172 -25.35 19.62 4.43
C GLU A 172 -24.28 18.97 5.33
N SER A 173 -23.68 17.88 4.91
CA SER A 173 -22.61 17.20 5.63
C SER A 173 -21.21 17.72 5.27
N ALA A 174 -21.10 18.67 4.33
CA ALA A 174 -19.83 19.23 3.90
C ALA A 174 -19.13 19.95 5.07
N LYS A 175 -17.87 19.58 5.30
CA LYS A 175 -17.02 20.27 6.27
C LYS A 175 -16.30 21.42 5.57
N LYS A 176 -16.21 22.58 6.23
CA LYS A 176 -15.30 23.65 5.79
C LYS A 176 -13.87 23.13 5.91
N SER A 177 -13.11 23.21 4.82
CA SER A 177 -11.67 22.90 4.78
C SER A 177 -10.86 23.96 5.50
#